data_e76be6d5f610581f9fff7d2797214508
#
_entry.id   e76be6d5f610581f9fff7d2797214508
#
_cell.length_a   1.000
_cell.length_b   1.000
_cell.length_c   1.000
_cell.angle_alpha   90.00
_cell.angle_beta   90.00
_cell.angle_gamma   90.00
#
_symmetry.space_group_name_H-M   'P 1'
#
loop_
_entity.id
_entity.type
_entity.pdbx_description
1 polymer ?
#
loop_
_entity_poly.entity_id
_entity_poly.type
_entity_poly.pdbx_seq_one_letter_code
_entity_poly.pdbx_strand_id
1 'polypeptide(L)'
;LGHVYLWDPNAPAIPALPGGVRPTDEQLAALDAGLPEQPDHVAGILTGLAEDDGWMGGKRPVDWSDAVEAVRRIAGRIGAAIELDQPAADDVPVQWHPGRAARVMVGDVFTGWVGELHPRVNEALGFPAHSAAFELNLTALFATLTGKPVQAKPISTFPPVKQDFGLHRGRDRDRRPA
;
A
#
# COMPACT_ATOMS: atom_id res chain seq x y z
N LEU A 1 7.97 7.81 0.03
CA LEU A 1 8.80 7.09 0.98
C LEU A 1 9.55 8.09 1.85
N GLY A 2 9.50 7.92 3.17
CA GLY A 2 10.18 8.78 4.14
C GLY A 2 9.97 8.34 5.56
N HIS A 3 10.69 8.97 6.48
CA HIS A 3 10.50 8.77 7.91
C HIS A 3 9.31 9.57 8.41
N VAL A 4 8.54 8.97 9.32
CA VAL A 4 7.50 9.64 10.10
C VAL A 4 8.01 9.77 11.53
N TYR A 5 7.83 10.94 12.13
CA TYR A 5 8.28 11.21 13.50
C TYR A 5 7.07 11.12 14.41
N LEU A 6 7.02 10.09 15.25
CA LEU A 6 5.92 9.86 16.18
C LEU A 6 6.27 10.46 17.54
N TRP A 7 5.58 11.55 17.89
CA TRP A 7 5.77 12.22 19.16
C TRP A 7 5.27 11.32 20.32
N ASP A 8 6.17 11.07 21.32
CA ASP A 8 5.80 10.44 22.58
C ASP A 8 5.86 11.48 23.69
N PRO A 9 4.73 11.87 24.32
CA PRO A 9 4.72 12.82 25.43
C PRO A 9 5.42 12.28 26.70
N ASN A 10 5.66 10.99 26.79
CA ASN A 10 6.33 10.33 27.92
C ASN A 10 7.81 10.04 27.65
N ALA A 11 8.33 10.42 26.48
CA ALA A 11 9.74 10.23 26.16
C ALA A 11 10.64 10.92 27.23
N PRO A 12 11.74 10.28 27.65
CA PRO A 12 12.66 10.90 28.60
C PRO A 12 13.29 12.17 28.01
N ALA A 13 13.64 13.09 28.90
CA ALA A 13 14.30 14.32 28.46
C ALA A 13 15.67 14.00 27.84
N ILE A 14 15.96 14.62 26.71
CA ILE A 14 17.25 14.49 26.03
C ILE A 14 18.35 15.07 26.95
N PRO A 15 19.38 14.29 27.33
CA PRO A 15 20.46 14.77 28.19
C PRO A 15 21.32 15.80 27.44
N ALA A 16 21.73 16.86 28.17
CA ALA A 16 22.74 17.78 27.67
C ALA A 16 24.12 17.13 27.73
N LEU A 17 24.78 17.01 26.59
CA LEU A 17 26.14 16.47 26.54
C LEU A 17 27.21 17.57 26.45
N PRO A 18 28.35 17.45 27.12
CA PRO A 18 29.43 18.41 26.99
C PRO A 18 30.04 18.33 25.58
N GLY A 19 30.30 19.48 24.98
CA GLY A 19 30.97 19.53 23.66
C GLY A 19 32.44 19.09 23.74
N GLY A 20 32.95 18.52 22.65
CA GLY A 20 34.37 18.17 22.51
C GLY A 20 34.83 16.89 23.22
N VAL A 21 33.93 16.15 23.87
CA VAL A 21 34.18 14.84 24.48
C VAL A 21 33.28 13.80 23.82
N ARG A 22 33.85 12.62 23.51
CA ARG A 22 33.05 11.50 23.01
C ARG A 22 32.08 11.03 24.07
N PRO A 23 30.77 10.96 23.80
CA PRO A 23 29.80 10.42 24.75
C PRO A 23 30.10 8.97 25.12
N THR A 24 29.73 8.56 26.34
CA THR A 24 29.72 7.14 26.73
C THR A 24 28.55 6.40 26.10
N ASP A 25 28.60 5.07 26.08
CA ASP A 25 27.52 4.25 25.50
C ASP A 25 26.19 4.44 26.28
N GLU A 26 26.25 4.68 27.60
CA GLU A 26 25.07 4.99 28.41
C GLU A 26 24.47 6.35 28.04
N GLN A 27 25.32 7.34 27.74
CA GLN A 27 24.87 8.67 27.30
C GLN A 27 24.22 8.60 25.90
N LEU A 28 24.78 7.78 24.99
CA LEU A 28 24.20 7.53 23.69
C LEU A 28 22.84 6.84 23.79
N ALA A 29 22.75 5.80 24.63
CA ALA A 29 21.47 5.13 24.88
C ALA A 29 20.40 6.07 25.48
N ALA A 30 20.81 6.99 26.36
CA ALA A 30 19.89 7.99 26.90
C ALA A 30 19.45 9.04 25.88
N LEU A 31 20.31 9.40 24.94
CA LEU A 31 19.93 10.25 23.79
C LEU A 31 18.92 9.52 22.90
N ASP A 32 19.21 8.30 22.52
CA ASP A 32 18.35 7.50 21.64
C ASP A 32 16.97 7.29 22.27
N ALA A 33 16.91 7.04 23.59
CA ALA A 33 15.64 6.90 24.31
C ALA A 33 14.79 8.18 24.34
N GLY A 34 15.40 9.35 24.19
CA GLY A 34 14.71 10.65 24.12
C GLY A 34 14.23 11.02 22.71
N LEU A 35 14.65 10.28 21.70
CA LEU A 35 14.22 10.56 20.31
C LEU A 35 12.82 9.99 20.05
N PRO A 36 12.01 10.67 19.19
CA PRO A 36 10.76 10.10 18.73
C PRO A 36 11.00 8.84 17.92
N GLU A 37 10.04 7.93 17.91
CA GLU A 37 10.06 6.82 16.96
C GLU A 37 10.06 7.36 15.52
N GLN A 38 10.89 6.78 14.66
CA GLN A 38 11.11 7.21 13.30
C GLN A 38 10.91 6.05 12.30
N PRO A 39 9.69 5.49 12.21
CA PRO A 39 9.44 4.41 11.27
C PRO A 39 9.49 4.92 9.82
N ASP A 40 9.95 4.05 8.93
CA ASP A 40 9.84 4.25 7.49
C ASP A 40 8.42 4.05 7.01
N HIS A 41 7.87 5.04 6.31
CA HIS A 41 6.55 4.93 5.68
C HIS A 41 6.65 5.06 4.16
N VAL A 42 5.76 4.37 3.46
CA VAL A 42 5.45 4.59 2.07
C VAL A 42 3.97 4.96 1.94
N ALA A 43 3.71 6.04 1.23
CA ALA A 43 2.36 6.48 0.93
C ALA A 43 2.21 6.78 -0.56
N GLY A 44 0.98 6.71 -1.06
CA GLY A 44 0.62 7.07 -2.41
C GLY A 44 -0.82 7.54 -2.51
N ILE A 45 -1.06 8.44 -3.46
CA ILE A 45 -2.39 8.94 -3.82
C ILE A 45 -2.60 8.64 -5.30
N LEU A 46 -3.76 8.08 -5.63
CA LEU A 46 -4.17 7.74 -6.97
C LEU A 46 -5.40 8.58 -7.33
N THR A 47 -5.36 9.22 -8.49
CA THR A 47 -6.45 10.08 -8.97
C THR A 47 -6.61 9.95 -10.49
N GLY A 48 -7.72 10.40 -11.03
CA GLY A 48 -7.96 10.45 -12.47
C GLY A 48 -8.48 9.13 -13.03
N LEU A 49 -7.90 8.68 -14.12
CA LEU A 49 -8.29 7.45 -14.81
C LEU A 49 -7.31 6.33 -14.52
N ALA A 50 -7.82 5.16 -14.14
CA ALA A 50 -7.07 3.92 -14.06
C ALA A 50 -6.94 3.25 -15.43
N GLU A 51 -7.94 3.46 -16.31
CA GLU A 51 -7.96 2.97 -17.69
C GLU A 51 -8.43 4.07 -18.62
N ASP A 52 -7.64 4.34 -19.66
CA ASP A 52 -8.03 5.27 -20.72
C ASP A 52 -9.02 4.64 -21.68
N ASP A 53 -9.72 5.51 -22.45
CA ASP A 53 -10.62 5.07 -23.50
C ASP A 53 -9.84 4.37 -24.62
N GLY A 54 -10.24 3.16 -24.95
CA GLY A 54 -9.54 2.35 -25.94
C GLY A 54 -10.45 1.34 -26.65
N TRP A 55 -9.89 0.63 -27.64
CA TRP A 55 -10.62 -0.34 -28.46
C TRP A 55 -11.13 -1.56 -27.66
N MET A 56 -10.62 -1.81 -26.45
CA MET A 56 -11.03 -2.93 -25.57
C MET A 56 -12.05 -2.54 -24.52
N GLY A 57 -12.27 -1.26 -24.26
CA GLY A 57 -13.21 -0.80 -23.23
C GLY A 57 -13.25 0.72 -23.09
N GLY A 58 -14.19 1.20 -22.28
CA GLY A 58 -14.35 2.62 -21.95
C GLY A 58 -13.49 3.05 -20.77
N LYS A 59 -13.48 4.35 -20.54
CA LYS A 59 -12.76 4.97 -19.40
C LYS A 59 -13.21 4.40 -18.06
N ARG A 60 -12.27 4.04 -17.22
CA ARG A 60 -12.52 3.67 -15.83
C ARG A 60 -11.79 4.65 -14.88
N PRO A 61 -12.52 5.36 -14.03
CA PRO A 61 -11.88 6.18 -13.00
C PRO A 61 -11.14 5.31 -11.98
N VAL A 62 -10.15 5.91 -11.32
CA VAL A 62 -9.49 5.32 -10.16
C VAL A 62 -10.51 5.19 -9.03
N ASP A 63 -10.42 4.10 -8.28
CA ASP A 63 -11.16 3.87 -7.06
C ASP A 63 -10.29 3.23 -5.96
N TRP A 64 -10.90 2.91 -4.82
CA TRP A 64 -10.22 2.28 -3.69
C TRP A 64 -9.55 0.94 -4.05
N SER A 65 -10.08 0.20 -5.03
CA SER A 65 -9.52 -1.10 -5.41
C SER A 65 -8.14 -0.98 -6.06
N ASP A 66 -7.89 0.13 -6.77
CA ASP A 66 -6.57 0.42 -7.35
C ASP A 66 -5.52 0.67 -6.26
N ALA A 67 -5.90 1.37 -5.19
CA ALA A 67 -5.01 1.55 -4.03
C ALA A 67 -4.73 0.22 -3.32
N VAL A 68 -5.75 -0.63 -3.16
CA VAL A 68 -5.58 -2.00 -2.60
C VAL A 68 -4.63 -2.83 -3.46
N GLU A 69 -4.76 -2.77 -4.78
CA GLU A 69 -3.86 -3.48 -5.69
C GLU A 69 -2.42 -2.96 -5.58
N ALA A 70 -2.22 -1.65 -5.43
CA ALA A 70 -0.89 -1.08 -5.19
C ALA A 70 -0.27 -1.63 -3.89
N VAL A 71 -1.04 -1.67 -2.80
CA VAL A 71 -0.60 -2.25 -1.52
C VAL A 71 -0.26 -3.74 -1.65
N ARG A 72 -1.10 -4.52 -2.34
CA ARG A 72 -0.84 -5.95 -2.61
C ARG A 72 0.43 -6.16 -3.40
N ARG A 73 0.71 -5.31 -4.38
CA ARG A 73 1.95 -5.37 -5.17
C ARG A 73 3.17 -5.07 -4.32
N ILE A 74 3.11 -4.05 -3.45
CA ILE A 74 4.20 -3.73 -2.52
C ILE A 74 4.46 -4.92 -1.61
N ALA A 75 3.43 -5.43 -0.92
CA ALA A 75 3.53 -6.57 -0.01
C ALA A 75 4.03 -7.84 -0.72
N GLY A 76 3.51 -8.14 -1.91
CA GLY A 76 3.92 -9.29 -2.71
C GLY A 76 5.37 -9.25 -3.15
N ARG A 77 5.94 -8.06 -3.38
CA ARG A 77 7.37 -7.91 -3.72
C ARG A 77 8.31 -8.29 -2.59
N ILE A 78 7.88 -8.14 -1.36
CA ILE A 78 8.65 -8.49 -0.16
C ILE A 78 8.21 -9.81 0.47
N GLY A 79 7.21 -10.48 -0.12
CA GLY A 79 6.72 -11.78 0.37
C GLY A 79 5.81 -11.69 1.60
N ALA A 80 5.24 -10.51 1.90
CA ALA A 80 4.28 -10.34 2.98
C ALA A 80 2.86 -10.73 2.52
N ALA A 81 2.18 -11.54 3.33
CA ALA A 81 0.77 -11.87 3.12
C ALA A 81 -0.10 -10.88 3.89
N ILE A 82 -0.72 -9.95 3.17
CA ILE A 82 -1.58 -8.95 3.79
C ILE A 82 -3.04 -9.40 3.82
N GLU A 83 -3.74 -8.96 4.86
CA GLU A 83 -5.18 -9.03 5.02
C GLU A 83 -5.74 -7.63 5.17
N LEU A 84 -6.98 -7.44 4.72
CA LEU A 84 -7.70 -6.17 4.87
C LEU A 84 -8.78 -6.34 5.93
N ASP A 85 -8.73 -5.48 6.93
CA ASP A 85 -9.71 -5.42 7.99
C ASP A 85 -10.48 -4.09 7.90
N GLN A 86 -11.80 -4.18 7.82
CA GLN A 86 -12.67 -3.00 7.78
C GLN A 86 -13.19 -2.71 9.19
N PRO A 87 -12.66 -1.68 9.86
CA PRO A 87 -13.11 -1.30 11.20
C PRO A 87 -14.51 -0.65 11.16
N ALA A 88 -15.10 -0.46 12.34
CA ALA A 88 -16.30 0.36 12.46
C ALA A 88 -16.01 1.81 12.00
N ALA A 89 -17.05 2.49 11.50
CA ALA A 89 -16.87 3.84 10.93
C ALA A 89 -16.26 4.85 11.92
N ASP A 90 -16.55 4.71 13.20
CA ASP A 90 -16.05 5.58 14.26
C ASP A 90 -14.56 5.32 14.59
N ASP A 91 -14.03 4.17 14.19
CA ASP A 91 -12.61 3.79 14.38
C ASP A 91 -11.74 4.17 13.17
N VAL A 92 -12.36 4.68 12.10
CA VAL A 92 -11.62 5.13 10.90
C VAL A 92 -11.08 6.53 11.14
N PRO A 93 -9.77 6.78 10.93
CA PRO A 93 -9.19 8.11 11.07
C PRO A 93 -9.85 9.11 10.13
N VAL A 94 -9.98 10.37 10.57
CA VAL A 94 -10.76 11.44 9.91
C VAL A 94 -10.37 11.75 8.47
N GLN A 95 -9.16 11.41 8.06
CA GLN A 95 -8.67 11.60 6.69
C GLN A 95 -9.21 10.56 5.70
N TRP A 96 -9.74 9.44 6.19
CA TRP A 96 -10.24 8.35 5.37
C TRP A 96 -11.76 8.36 5.26
N HIS A 97 -12.27 7.83 4.17
CA HIS A 97 -13.72 7.66 3.99
C HIS A 97 -14.23 6.52 4.91
N PRO A 98 -15.20 6.75 5.81
CA PRO A 98 -15.57 5.79 6.85
C PRO A 98 -16.10 4.45 6.34
N GLY A 99 -16.63 4.40 5.11
CA GLY A 99 -17.15 3.15 4.51
C GLY A 99 -16.30 2.60 3.37
N ARG A 100 -15.16 3.24 3.02
CA ARG A 100 -14.31 2.85 1.88
C ARG A 100 -12.82 2.93 2.21
N ALA A 101 -12.49 2.61 3.44
CA ALA A 101 -11.13 2.45 3.92
C ALA A 101 -10.99 1.18 4.75
N ALA A 102 -9.80 0.60 4.75
CA ALA A 102 -9.48 -0.60 5.50
C ALA A 102 -8.10 -0.49 6.13
N ARG A 103 -7.92 -1.19 7.25
CA ARG A 103 -6.61 -1.44 7.83
C ARG A 103 -5.89 -2.51 7.03
N VAL A 104 -4.60 -2.32 6.84
CA VAL A 104 -3.72 -3.33 6.24
C VAL A 104 -3.04 -4.08 7.37
N MET A 105 -3.27 -5.39 7.44
CA MET A 105 -2.77 -6.27 8.48
C MET A 105 -1.83 -7.31 7.90
N VAL A 106 -0.85 -7.77 8.71
CA VAL A 106 -0.08 -8.99 8.45
C VAL A 106 -0.17 -9.85 9.71
N GLY A 107 -1.01 -10.88 9.67
CA GLY A 107 -1.46 -11.54 10.89
C GLY A 107 -2.12 -10.52 11.83
N ASP A 108 -1.65 -10.44 13.07
CA ASP A 108 -2.17 -9.49 14.07
C ASP A 108 -1.48 -8.12 14.05
N VAL A 109 -0.51 -7.90 13.14
CA VAL A 109 0.26 -6.65 13.09
C VAL A 109 -0.41 -5.65 12.16
N PHE A 110 -0.80 -4.49 12.70
CA PHE A 110 -1.24 -3.35 11.92
C PHE A 110 -0.07 -2.73 11.17
N THR A 111 -0.19 -2.59 9.85
CA THR A 111 0.88 -2.05 8.98
C THR A 111 0.47 -0.79 8.23
N GLY A 112 -0.81 -0.41 8.20
CA GLY A 112 -1.21 0.82 7.54
C GLY A 112 -2.69 0.88 7.15
N TRP A 113 -2.99 1.88 6.33
CA TRP A 113 -4.33 2.17 5.82
C TRP A 113 -4.35 2.18 4.29
N VAL A 114 -5.50 1.82 3.73
CA VAL A 114 -5.78 1.88 2.29
C VAL A 114 -7.25 2.18 2.04
N GLY A 115 -7.56 2.99 1.04
CA GLY A 115 -8.95 3.27 0.67
C GLY A 115 -9.14 4.63 -0.01
N GLU A 116 -10.36 5.16 0.03
CA GLU A 116 -10.65 6.53 -0.43
C GLU A 116 -10.38 7.55 0.68
N LEU A 117 -9.90 8.71 0.28
CA LEU A 117 -9.79 9.86 1.17
C LEU A 117 -11.19 10.43 1.46
N HIS A 118 -11.34 11.00 2.65
CA HIS A 118 -12.59 11.66 3.02
C HIS A 118 -12.88 12.85 2.08
N PRO A 119 -14.14 13.07 1.61
CA PRO A 119 -14.47 14.17 0.69
C PRO A 119 -14.01 15.53 1.15
N ARG A 120 -14.10 15.83 2.46
CA ARG A 120 -13.60 17.10 3.03
C ARG A 120 -12.08 17.27 2.91
N VAL A 121 -11.33 16.17 2.95
CA VAL A 121 -9.87 16.17 2.74
C VAL A 121 -9.56 16.46 1.28
N ASN A 122 -10.27 15.80 0.35
CA ASN A 122 -10.13 16.06 -1.08
C ASN A 122 -10.39 17.54 -1.39
N GLU A 123 -11.46 18.11 -0.85
CA GLU A 123 -11.80 19.52 -1.03
C GLU A 123 -10.73 20.46 -0.44
N ALA A 124 -10.30 20.21 0.80
CA ALA A 124 -9.30 21.04 1.49
C ALA A 124 -7.92 21.05 0.80
N LEU A 125 -7.54 19.93 0.18
CA LEU A 125 -6.25 19.77 -0.51
C LEU A 125 -6.35 20.00 -2.03
N GLY A 126 -7.54 20.24 -2.57
CA GLY A 126 -7.75 20.43 -4.01
C GLY A 126 -7.58 19.15 -4.83
N PHE A 127 -7.79 17.98 -4.22
CA PHE A 127 -7.77 16.72 -4.94
C PHE A 127 -9.11 16.45 -5.64
N PRO A 128 -9.09 15.70 -6.76
CA PRO A 128 -10.31 15.23 -7.39
C PRO A 128 -11.19 14.42 -6.43
N ALA A 129 -12.50 14.42 -6.67
CA ALA A 129 -13.41 13.51 -5.98
C ALA A 129 -12.99 12.05 -6.19
N HIS A 130 -13.23 11.21 -5.18
CA HIS A 130 -12.87 9.79 -5.19
C HIS A 130 -11.36 9.49 -5.32
N SER A 131 -10.51 10.42 -4.85
CA SER A 131 -9.08 10.12 -4.74
C SER A 131 -8.86 8.95 -3.77
N ALA A 132 -8.17 7.92 -4.24
CA ALA A 132 -7.78 6.77 -3.45
C ALA A 132 -6.35 6.96 -2.93
N ALA A 133 -6.05 6.38 -1.76
CA ALA A 133 -4.74 6.50 -1.15
C ALA A 133 -4.36 5.26 -0.37
N PHE A 134 -3.08 5.15 -0.06
CA PHE A 134 -2.57 4.18 0.91
C PHE A 134 -1.41 4.79 1.68
N GLU A 135 -1.21 4.30 2.89
CA GLU A 135 -0.05 4.57 3.73
C GLU A 135 0.34 3.28 4.46
N LEU A 136 1.60 2.87 4.34
CA LEU A 136 2.13 1.67 4.98
C LEU A 136 3.35 2.03 5.82
N ASN A 137 3.38 1.52 7.05
CA ASN A 137 4.55 1.49 7.91
C ASN A 137 5.45 0.34 7.46
N LEU A 138 6.51 0.66 6.72
CA LEU A 138 7.45 -0.34 6.22
C LEU A 138 8.27 -0.98 7.33
N THR A 139 8.60 -0.24 8.40
CA THR A 139 9.32 -0.79 9.55
C THR A 139 8.51 -1.91 10.21
N ALA A 140 7.21 -1.68 10.46
CA ALA A 140 6.32 -2.71 10.99
C ALA A 140 6.15 -3.87 10.00
N LEU A 141 5.99 -3.56 8.71
CA LEU A 141 5.83 -4.56 7.66
C LEU A 141 7.06 -5.48 7.54
N PHE A 142 8.26 -4.91 7.53
CA PHE A 142 9.51 -5.69 7.48
C PHE A 142 9.73 -6.53 8.75
N ALA A 143 9.30 -6.06 9.91
CA ALA A 143 9.39 -6.83 11.15
C ALA A 143 8.56 -8.13 11.12
N THR A 144 7.53 -8.20 10.28
CA THR A 144 6.71 -9.42 10.12
C THR A 144 7.33 -10.48 9.21
N LEU A 145 8.39 -10.12 8.47
CA LEU A 145 9.01 -11.04 7.52
C LEU A 145 9.81 -12.12 8.26
N THR A 146 9.53 -13.36 7.94
CA THR A 146 10.15 -14.53 8.60
C THR A 146 11.60 -14.80 8.18
N GLY A 147 12.19 -13.93 7.36
CA GLY A 147 13.56 -14.10 6.85
C GLY A 147 13.78 -15.31 5.94
N LYS A 148 12.71 -16.00 5.55
CA LYS A 148 12.83 -17.12 4.60
C LYS A 148 13.17 -16.57 3.21
N PRO A 149 14.28 -17.01 2.60
CA PRO A 149 14.61 -16.57 1.25
C PRO A 149 13.51 -16.97 0.27
N VAL A 150 13.17 -16.03 -0.62
CA VAL A 150 12.22 -16.34 -1.71
C VAL A 150 12.84 -17.41 -2.60
N GLN A 151 12.25 -18.61 -2.60
CA GLN A 151 12.67 -19.70 -3.47
C GLN A 151 12.10 -19.47 -4.88
N ALA A 152 12.96 -19.53 -5.88
CA ALA A 152 12.51 -19.54 -7.27
C ALA A 152 11.62 -20.75 -7.51
N LYS A 153 10.48 -20.56 -8.19
CA LYS A 153 9.67 -21.69 -8.62
C LYS A 153 10.49 -22.58 -9.56
N PRO A 154 10.39 -23.92 -9.45
CA PRO A 154 11.06 -24.81 -10.39
C PRO A 154 10.71 -24.42 -11.83
N ILE A 155 11.72 -24.18 -12.64
CA ILE A 155 11.53 -23.91 -14.07
C ILE A 155 11.32 -25.26 -14.76
N SER A 156 10.27 -25.35 -15.59
CA SER A 156 10.05 -26.54 -16.40
C SER A 156 11.24 -26.80 -17.32
N THR A 157 11.78 -28.00 -17.28
CA THR A 157 12.84 -28.45 -18.19
C THR A 157 12.30 -28.96 -19.53
N PHE A 158 10.98 -29.03 -19.67
CA PHE A 158 10.34 -29.41 -20.91
C PHE A 158 10.34 -28.24 -21.91
N PRO A 159 10.50 -28.51 -23.21
CA PRO A 159 10.39 -27.47 -24.22
C PRO A 159 8.98 -26.87 -24.24
N PRO A 160 8.81 -25.57 -24.56
CA PRO A 160 7.50 -24.94 -24.63
C PRO A 160 6.68 -25.54 -25.77
N VAL A 161 5.41 -25.86 -25.50
CA VAL A 161 4.44 -26.20 -26.55
C VAL A 161 3.87 -24.90 -27.11
N LYS A 162 4.03 -24.68 -28.41
CA LYS A 162 3.39 -23.57 -29.12
C LYS A 162 2.08 -24.07 -29.70
N GLN A 163 0.99 -23.40 -29.37
CA GLN A 163 -0.34 -23.66 -29.90
C GLN A 163 -0.91 -22.38 -30.49
N ASP A 164 -1.36 -22.44 -31.75
CA ASP A 164 -2.04 -21.34 -32.41
C ASP A 164 -3.55 -21.63 -32.38
N PHE A 165 -4.34 -20.67 -31.86
CA PHE A 165 -5.77 -20.76 -31.83
C PHE A 165 -6.36 -19.86 -32.94
N GLY A 166 -6.95 -20.49 -33.97
CA GLY A 166 -7.69 -19.77 -35.00
C GLY A 166 -9.17 -19.67 -34.60
N LEU A 167 -9.67 -18.44 -34.42
CA LEU A 167 -11.09 -18.19 -34.21
C LEU A 167 -11.76 -17.94 -35.56
N HIS A 168 -12.54 -18.90 -36.07
CA HIS A 168 -13.38 -18.73 -37.22
C HIS A 168 -14.75 -18.15 -36.82
N ARG A 169 -15.00 -16.90 -37.13
CA ARG A 169 -16.35 -16.34 -37.04
C ARG A 169 -17.16 -16.94 -38.19
N GLY A 170 -18.08 -17.85 -37.87
CA GLY A 170 -19.04 -18.37 -38.86
C GLY A 170 -19.78 -17.19 -39.54
N ARG A 171 -19.62 -17.04 -40.84
CA ARG A 171 -20.50 -16.15 -41.62
C ARG A 171 -21.87 -16.81 -41.64
N ASP A 172 -22.82 -16.20 -40.94
CA ASP A 172 -24.24 -16.52 -41.08
C ASP A 172 -24.60 -16.20 -42.52
N ARG A 173 -24.86 -17.26 -43.32
CA ARG A 173 -25.35 -17.09 -44.71
C ARG A 173 -26.81 -16.69 -44.58
N ASP A 174 -27.09 -15.43 -44.87
CA ASP A 174 -28.44 -14.91 -45.06
C ASP A 174 -29.29 -15.92 -45.82
N ARG A 175 -30.23 -16.53 -45.13
CA ARG A 175 -31.36 -17.19 -45.76
C ARG A 175 -32.25 -16.07 -46.33
N ARG A 176 -32.14 -15.83 -47.64
CA ARG A 176 -33.17 -15.10 -48.36
C ARG A 176 -34.41 -16.00 -48.38
N PRO A 177 -35.59 -15.53 -47.94
CA PRO A 177 -36.84 -16.23 -48.19
C PRO A 177 -37.19 -16.07 -49.68
N ALA A 178 -37.74 -17.13 -50.24
CA ALA A 178 -38.29 -17.16 -51.58
C ALA A 178 -39.65 -16.42 -51.66
#